data_f400fa947c73f339a5888f70c97e9fb1
#
_entry.id   f400fa947c73f339a5888f70c97e9fb1
#
_cell.length_a   1.000
_cell.length_b   1.000
_cell.length_c   1.000
_cell.angle_alpha   90.00
_cell.angle_beta   90.00
_cell.angle_gamma   90.00
#
_symmetry.space_group_name_H-M   'P 1'
#
loop_
_entity.id
_entity.type
_entity.pdbx_description
1 polymer ?
#
loop_
_entity_poly.entity_id
_entity_poly.type
_entity_poly.pdbx_seq_one_letter_code
_entity_poly.pdbx_strand_id
1 'polypeptide(L)'
;MYKIKLGVPEMRSLWEDLSSKIKNKTANKDEEKQYKKIGKALKLLSENPRYPGLQTHEIDSLSKRYGLKVWESYLENNTPRAGRIFWVYGPEKNDITVIGLEPHPDDKSNAYKKITLSKFGEEVG
;
A
#
# COMPACT_ATOMS: atom_id res chain seq x y z
N MET A 1 -16.28 -3.09 8.29
CA MET A 1 -15.03 -2.35 8.10
C MET A 1 -13.85 -3.30 8.13
N TYR A 2 -12.88 -3.07 7.25
CA TYR A 2 -11.69 -3.92 7.18
C TYR A 2 -10.60 -3.43 8.10
N LYS A 3 -9.83 -4.38 8.64
CA LYS A 3 -8.60 -4.05 9.36
C LYS A 3 -7.46 -3.95 8.37
N ILE A 4 -6.75 -2.84 8.38
CA ILE A 4 -5.60 -2.65 7.50
C ILE A 4 -4.35 -3.09 8.20
N LYS A 5 -3.63 -4.04 7.60
CA LYS A 5 -2.37 -4.55 8.13
C LYS A 5 -1.24 -4.18 7.21
N LEU A 6 -0.12 -3.80 7.78
CA LEU A 6 1.14 -3.60 7.07
C LEU A 6 2.00 -4.81 7.40
N GLY A 7 1.67 -5.93 6.77
CA GLY A 7 2.23 -7.21 7.15
C GLY A 7 3.64 -7.47 6.64
N VAL A 8 4.06 -6.73 5.63
CA VAL A 8 5.39 -6.91 5.06
C VAL A 8 6.36 -5.91 5.71
N PRO A 9 7.58 -6.37 6.05
CA PRO A 9 8.52 -5.51 6.78
C PRO A 9 8.80 -4.18 6.11
N GLU A 10 8.93 -4.15 4.79
CA GLU A 10 9.22 -2.93 4.06
C GLU A 10 8.13 -1.89 4.21
N MET A 11 6.87 -2.31 4.12
CA MET A 11 5.76 -1.38 4.26
C MET A 11 5.61 -0.89 5.69
N ARG A 12 5.83 -1.78 6.64
CA ARG A 12 5.76 -1.42 8.05
C ARG A 12 6.85 -0.40 8.39
N SER A 13 8.07 -0.65 7.93
CA SER A 13 9.20 0.27 8.16
C SER A 13 8.94 1.63 7.53
N LEU A 14 8.45 1.65 6.30
CA LEU A 14 8.15 2.90 5.62
C LEU A 14 7.11 3.73 6.41
N TRP A 15 6.03 3.09 6.82
CA TRP A 15 4.96 3.77 7.54
C TRP A 15 5.42 4.26 8.90
N GLU A 16 6.15 3.44 9.63
CA GLU A 16 6.70 3.81 10.94
C GLU A 16 7.67 4.97 10.84
N ASP A 17 8.53 4.96 9.81
CA ASP A 17 9.48 6.03 9.57
C ASP A 17 8.78 7.35 9.28
N LEU A 18 7.80 7.34 8.38
CA LEU A 18 7.01 8.53 8.08
C LEU A 18 6.26 9.03 9.31
N SER A 19 5.65 8.12 10.06
CA SER A 19 4.91 8.47 11.26
C SER A 19 5.80 9.12 12.31
N SER A 20 7.00 8.58 12.50
CA SER A 20 8.00 9.15 13.41
C SER A 20 8.41 10.54 13.01
N LYS A 21 8.68 10.75 11.72
CA LYS A 21 9.07 12.06 11.22
C LYS A 21 7.98 13.09 11.41
N ILE A 22 6.73 12.71 11.18
CA ILE A 22 5.60 13.60 11.43
C ILE A 22 5.49 13.95 12.91
N LYS A 23 5.58 12.95 13.77
CA LYS A 23 5.49 13.13 15.22
C LYS A 23 6.60 14.01 15.75
N ASN A 24 7.82 13.82 15.24
CA ASN A 24 8.99 14.57 15.69
C ASN A 24 9.19 15.90 14.95
N LYS A 25 8.28 16.23 14.03
CA LYS A 25 8.33 17.45 13.22
C LYS A 25 9.61 17.59 12.40
N THR A 26 10.12 16.44 11.93
CA THR A 26 11.33 16.39 11.11
C THR A 26 11.03 16.05 9.64
N ALA A 27 9.77 15.81 9.31
CA ALA A 27 9.38 15.51 7.95
C ALA A 27 9.50 16.74 7.05
N ASN A 28 9.98 16.54 5.81
CA ASN A 28 9.92 17.61 4.81
C ASN A 28 8.51 17.65 4.19
N LYS A 29 8.27 18.63 3.30
CA LYS A 29 6.95 18.80 2.71
C LYS A 29 6.48 17.62 1.90
N ASP A 30 7.39 16.97 1.16
CA ASP A 30 7.04 15.81 0.36
C ASP A 30 6.67 14.62 1.24
N GLU A 31 7.40 14.43 2.33
CA GLU A 31 7.09 13.38 3.29
C GLU A 31 5.75 13.61 3.98
N GLU A 32 5.44 14.85 4.32
CA GLU A 32 4.13 15.19 4.88
C GLU A 32 3.00 14.87 3.91
N LYS A 33 3.17 15.23 2.64
CA LYS A 33 2.19 14.94 1.62
C LYS A 33 1.99 13.44 1.44
N GLN A 34 3.09 12.71 1.38
CA GLN A 34 3.05 11.25 1.21
C GLN A 34 2.35 10.59 2.39
N TYR A 35 2.66 11.02 3.60
CA TYR A 35 2.01 10.50 4.80
C TYR A 35 0.50 10.69 4.74
N LYS A 36 0.05 11.89 4.37
CA LYS A 36 -1.38 12.19 4.26
C LYS A 36 -2.06 11.37 3.18
N LYS A 37 -1.42 11.22 2.03
CA LYS A 37 -1.98 10.43 0.92
C LYS A 37 -2.14 8.97 1.31
N ILE A 38 -1.12 8.38 1.88
CA ILE A 38 -1.16 6.98 2.31
C ILE A 38 -2.23 6.80 3.39
N GLY A 39 -2.23 7.66 4.38
CA GLY A 39 -3.21 7.57 5.47
C GLY A 39 -4.65 7.66 4.98
N LYS A 40 -4.91 8.58 4.05
CA LYS A 40 -6.25 8.72 3.48
C LYS A 40 -6.65 7.49 2.68
N ALA A 41 -5.74 6.95 1.87
CA ALA A 41 -6.01 5.76 1.08
C ALA A 41 -6.28 4.55 1.98
N LEU A 42 -5.49 4.39 3.03
CA LEU A 42 -5.70 3.30 3.98
C LEU A 42 -7.06 3.41 4.67
N LYS A 43 -7.46 4.62 5.02
CA LYS A 43 -8.77 4.85 5.62
C LYS A 43 -9.90 4.49 4.66
N LEU A 44 -9.78 4.92 3.40
CA LEU A 44 -10.79 4.61 2.38
C LEU A 44 -10.86 3.10 2.14
N LEU A 45 -9.72 2.42 2.08
CA LEU A 45 -9.68 0.96 1.95
C LEU A 45 -10.40 0.28 3.11
N SER A 46 -10.18 0.75 4.34
CA SER A 46 -10.81 0.15 5.50
C SER A 46 -12.34 0.30 5.46
N GLU A 47 -12.80 1.40 4.92
CA GLU A 47 -14.24 1.69 4.84
C GLU A 47 -14.89 1.02 3.64
N ASN A 48 -14.27 1.12 2.47
CA ASN A 48 -14.80 0.55 1.24
C ASN A 48 -13.70 0.39 0.18
N PRO A 49 -13.14 -0.82 0.02
CA PRO A 49 -12.10 -1.05 -1.00
C PRO A 49 -12.57 -0.76 -2.43
N ARG A 50 -13.87 -0.71 -2.65
CA ARG A 50 -14.45 -0.43 -3.96
C ARG A 50 -14.83 1.04 -4.15
N TYR A 51 -14.41 1.91 -3.23
CA TYR A 51 -14.64 3.33 -3.38
C TYR A 51 -14.13 3.80 -4.76
N PRO A 52 -14.97 4.48 -5.56
CA PRO A 52 -14.61 4.79 -6.96
C PRO A 52 -13.29 5.53 -7.15
N GLY A 53 -12.97 6.45 -6.25
CA GLY A 53 -11.72 7.22 -6.35
C GLY A 53 -10.46 6.39 -6.21
N LEU A 54 -10.54 5.21 -5.59
CA LEU A 54 -9.40 4.31 -5.44
C LEU A 54 -9.07 3.58 -6.73
N GLN A 55 -10.01 3.47 -7.66
CA GLN A 55 -9.82 2.73 -8.92
C GLN A 55 -9.26 1.33 -8.70
N THR A 56 -9.76 0.65 -7.67
CA THR A 56 -9.28 -0.68 -7.31
C THR A 56 -9.49 -1.68 -8.44
N HIS A 57 -8.42 -2.39 -8.80
CA HIS A 57 -8.48 -3.45 -9.80
C HIS A 57 -7.40 -4.49 -9.55
N GLU A 58 -7.64 -5.68 -10.04
CA GLU A 58 -6.69 -6.78 -9.89
C GLU A 58 -5.51 -6.64 -10.85
N ILE A 59 -4.31 -6.98 -10.38
CA ILE A 59 -3.12 -7.03 -11.23
C ILE A 59 -2.78 -8.50 -11.47
N ASP A 60 -3.21 -9.00 -12.63
CA ASP A 60 -3.10 -10.43 -12.96
C ASP A 60 -1.68 -10.98 -12.87
N SER A 61 -0.69 -10.21 -13.32
CA SER A 61 0.71 -10.67 -13.28
C SER A 61 1.20 -10.89 -11.86
N LEU A 62 0.81 -10.01 -10.95
CA LEU A 62 1.18 -10.17 -9.54
C LEU A 62 0.37 -11.27 -8.87
N SER A 63 -0.89 -11.38 -9.22
CA SER A 63 -1.73 -12.46 -8.69
C SER A 63 -1.17 -13.83 -9.07
N LYS A 64 -0.74 -14.00 -10.31
CA LYS A 64 -0.11 -15.23 -10.75
C LYS A 64 1.19 -15.51 -10.04
N ARG A 65 2.00 -14.47 -9.84
CA ARG A 65 3.29 -14.62 -9.17
C ARG A 65 3.16 -15.09 -7.73
N TYR A 66 2.18 -14.58 -7.02
CA TYR A 66 2.04 -14.85 -5.58
C TYR A 66 0.98 -15.89 -5.23
N GLY A 67 0.26 -16.37 -6.22
CA GLY A 67 -0.73 -17.43 -5.99
C GLY A 67 -1.99 -17.00 -5.27
N LEU A 68 -2.24 -15.69 -5.21
CA LEU A 68 -3.47 -15.13 -4.64
C LEU A 68 -3.75 -13.81 -5.33
N LYS A 69 -5.00 -13.35 -5.24
CA LYS A 69 -5.38 -12.11 -5.92
C LYS A 69 -4.69 -10.90 -5.30
N VAL A 70 -3.95 -10.17 -6.12
CA VAL A 70 -3.29 -8.92 -5.74
C VAL A 70 -4.03 -7.76 -6.37
N TRP A 71 -4.40 -6.79 -5.54
CA TRP A 71 -5.17 -5.63 -5.94
C TRP A 71 -4.32 -4.38 -5.90
N GLU A 72 -4.65 -3.44 -6.77
CA GLU A 72 -4.01 -2.12 -6.82
C GLU A 72 -5.07 -1.06 -6.55
N SER A 73 -4.72 -0.08 -5.75
CA SER A 73 -5.58 1.09 -5.50
C SER A 73 -4.75 2.36 -5.57
N TYR A 74 -5.35 3.43 -6.08
CA TYR A 74 -4.66 4.71 -6.21
C TYR A 74 -4.61 5.45 -4.86
N LEU A 75 -3.50 6.15 -4.62
CA LEU A 75 -3.37 6.98 -3.41
C LEU A 75 -4.20 8.26 -3.51
N GLU A 76 -4.39 8.79 -4.71
CA GLU A 76 -5.24 9.95 -4.93
C GLU A 76 -6.28 9.62 -5.99
N ASN A 77 -7.42 10.28 -5.86
CA ASN A 77 -8.57 10.08 -6.73
C ASN A 77 -8.18 10.18 -8.22
N ASN A 78 -8.29 9.06 -8.92
CA ASN A 78 -8.00 8.99 -10.36
C ASN A 78 -6.63 9.53 -10.79
N THR A 79 -5.65 9.49 -9.90
CA THR A 79 -4.33 10.07 -10.17
C THR A 79 -3.25 9.02 -9.96
N PRO A 80 -2.96 8.18 -10.98
CA PRO A 80 -1.96 7.11 -10.81
C PRO A 80 -0.55 7.61 -10.52
N ARG A 81 -0.19 8.82 -10.98
CA ARG A 81 1.13 9.40 -10.71
C ARG A 81 1.36 9.72 -9.24
N ALA A 82 0.28 9.95 -8.50
CA ALA A 82 0.38 10.25 -7.07
C ALA A 82 0.78 9.06 -6.24
N GLY A 83 0.75 7.87 -6.83
CA GLY A 83 1.13 6.65 -6.16
C GLY A 83 0.00 5.64 -6.13
N ARG A 84 0.39 4.38 -5.93
CA ARG A 84 -0.54 3.27 -5.88
C ARG A 84 -0.13 2.32 -4.78
N ILE A 85 -1.09 1.69 -4.13
CA ILE A 85 -0.80 0.66 -3.14
C ILE A 85 -1.26 -0.68 -3.66
N PHE A 86 -0.51 -1.71 -3.32
CA PHE A 86 -0.84 -3.09 -3.65
C PHE A 86 -1.22 -3.82 -2.38
N TRP A 87 -2.28 -4.60 -2.45
CA TRP A 87 -2.80 -5.22 -1.25
C TRP A 87 -3.52 -6.51 -1.58
N VAL A 88 -3.71 -7.34 -0.56
CA VAL A 88 -4.44 -8.61 -0.67
C VAL A 88 -5.45 -8.70 0.46
N TYR A 89 -6.51 -9.46 0.24
CA TYR A 89 -7.41 -9.81 1.33
C TYR A 89 -6.77 -10.89 2.20
N GLY A 90 -6.96 -10.78 3.48
CA GLY A 90 -6.46 -11.78 4.41
C GLY A 90 -5.35 -11.25 5.31
N PRO A 91 -4.82 -12.08 6.22
CA PRO A 91 -5.11 -13.52 6.37
C PRO A 91 -6.49 -13.84 6.93
N GLU A 92 -7.07 -12.94 7.71
CA GLU A 92 -8.40 -13.16 8.26
C GLU A 92 -9.48 -12.59 7.36
N LYS A 93 -10.71 -12.97 7.60
CA LYS A 93 -11.85 -12.62 6.74
C LYS A 93 -11.99 -11.11 6.48
N ASN A 94 -11.79 -10.30 7.51
CA ASN A 94 -11.98 -8.84 7.39
C ASN A 94 -10.64 -8.08 7.37
N ASP A 95 -9.57 -8.75 6.99
CA ASP A 95 -8.26 -8.12 6.90
C ASP A 95 -7.94 -7.72 5.48
N ILE A 96 -7.26 -6.58 5.35
CA ILE A 96 -6.58 -6.18 4.13
C ILE A 96 -5.12 -5.97 4.51
N THR A 97 -4.22 -6.66 3.81
CA THR A 97 -2.79 -6.53 4.06
C THR A 97 -2.14 -5.79 2.90
N VAL A 98 -1.54 -4.65 3.20
CA VAL A 98 -0.80 -3.87 2.21
C VAL A 98 0.57 -4.50 2.03
N ILE A 99 0.91 -4.82 0.79
CA ILE A 99 2.14 -5.55 0.46
C ILE A 99 3.11 -4.76 -0.43
N GLY A 100 2.71 -3.58 -0.89
CA GLY A 100 3.61 -2.78 -1.70
C GLY A 100 3.08 -1.38 -1.95
N LEU A 101 3.99 -0.51 -2.37
CA LEU A 101 3.70 0.88 -2.69
C LEU A 101 4.46 1.27 -3.95
N GLU A 102 3.81 2.01 -4.84
CA GLU A 102 4.43 2.52 -6.07
C GLU A 102 4.02 3.96 -6.32
N PRO A 103 4.88 4.85 -6.75
CA PRO A 103 6.33 4.61 -6.82
C PRO A 103 6.94 4.60 -5.43
N HIS A 104 7.96 3.76 -5.26
CA HIS A 104 8.77 3.83 -4.04
C HIS A 104 9.48 5.19 -4.06
N PRO A 105 9.69 5.83 -2.91
CA PRO A 105 10.34 7.14 -2.89
C PRO A 105 11.67 7.20 -3.64
N ASP A 106 12.39 6.10 -3.67
CA ASP A 106 13.69 6.02 -4.32
C ASP A 106 13.64 5.41 -5.73
N ASP A 107 12.46 5.09 -6.22
CA ASP A 107 12.33 4.40 -7.49
C ASP A 107 11.40 5.14 -8.44
N LYS A 108 11.94 5.61 -9.54
CA LYS A 108 11.19 6.34 -10.56
C LYS A 108 10.89 5.49 -11.78
N SER A 109 11.18 4.20 -11.75
CA SER A 109 11.04 3.36 -12.92
C SER A 109 9.97 2.29 -12.74
N ASN A 110 9.73 1.52 -13.79
CA ASN A 110 8.68 0.51 -13.91
C ASN A 110 8.54 -0.36 -12.67
N ALA A 111 7.52 -0.07 -11.94
CA ALA A 111 7.36 -0.56 -10.61
C ALA A 111 7.02 -2.04 -10.51
N TYR A 112 6.26 -2.58 -11.48
CA TYR A 112 5.89 -4.00 -11.41
C TYR A 112 7.09 -4.95 -11.45
N LYS A 113 8.21 -4.49 -11.98
CA LYS A 113 9.43 -5.29 -11.99
C LYS A 113 10.25 -5.14 -10.72
N LYS A 114 10.07 -4.03 -10.04
CA LYS A 114 10.89 -3.67 -8.87
C LYS A 114 10.18 -3.78 -7.53
N ILE A 115 8.86 -3.94 -7.55
CA ILE A 115 8.14 -4.18 -6.31
C ILE A 115 8.59 -5.52 -5.77
N THR A 116 9.34 -5.47 -4.70
CA THR A 116 9.65 -6.66 -3.95
C THR A 116 8.53 -6.83 -2.95
N LEU A 117 7.52 -7.54 -3.36
CA LEU A 117 6.48 -7.88 -2.42
C LEU A 117 7.02 -8.98 -1.52
N SER A 118 6.97 -8.75 -0.24
CA SER A 118 7.28 -9.81 0.71
C SER A 118 6.28 -10.92 0.50
N LYS A 119 6.71 -12.15 0.68
CA LYS A 119 5.80 -13.27 0.52
C LYS A 119 4.75 -13.21 1.60
N PHE A 120 3.50 -13.03 1.17
CA PHE A 120 2.37 -13.02 2.08
C PHE A 120 2.28 -14.35 2.81
N GLY A 121 2.31 -14.32 4.11
CA GLY A 121 2.27 -15.52 4.92
C GLY A 121 3.60 -16.00 5.48
N GLU A 122 4.72 -15.58 4.90
CA GLU A 122 6.02 -15.99 5.45
C GLU A 122 6.31 -15.36 6.80
N GLU A 123 5.83 -14.16 6.99
CA GLU A 123 6.08 -13.48 8.25
C GLU A 123 5.13 -13.88 9.35
N VAL A 124 4.28 -14.83 9.07
CA VAL A 124 3.38 -15.41 10.06
C VAL A 124 4.07 -16.56 10.79
N GLY A 125 5.21 -16.95 10.29
CA GLY A 125 5.99 -18.01 10.89
C GLY A 125 6.60 -17.64 12.21
#